data_d60a6cf8a30c8ed9f1ca510765fe56b3
#
_entry.id   d60a6cf8a30c8ed9f1ca510765fe56b3
#
_cell.length_a   1.000
_cell.length_b   1.000
_cell.length_c   1.000
_cell.angle_alpha   90.00
_cell.angle_beta   90.00
_cell.angle_gamma   90.00
#
_symmetry.space_group_name_H-M   'P 1'
#
loop_
_entity.id
_entity.type
_entity.pdbx_description
1 polymer ?
#
loop_
_entity_poly.entity_id
_entity_poly.type
_entity_poly.pdbx_seq_one_letter_code
_entity_poly.pdbx_strand_id
1 'polypeptide(L)'
;MLANGITLGLKKKAESTYTTLSGLKEVPELGVDPEKVDNTTLEDQMKHTELGIGDPGDLAYKFKWENGTDSSYRKLRTVADTKETVSFEQTFPDGTKFHFDAQCSVKVSGGGVNAAIEFTLNLGLQTDIEVVDPA
;
A
#
# COMPACT_ATOMS: atom_id res chain seq x y z
N MET A 1 2.65 -19.83 -2.96
CA MET A 1 2.82 -19.26 -1.61
C MET A 1 1.51 -18.65 -1.15
N LEU A 2 1.10 -18.92 0.06
CA LEU A 2 -0.12 -18.33 0.60
C LEU A 2 0.19 -16.96 1.22
N ALA A 3 -0.82 -16.09 1.28
CA ALA A 3 -0.68 -14.74 1.85
C ALA A 3 -0.53 -14.71 3.38
N ASN A 4 -0.70 -15.84 4.05
CA ASN A 4 -0.54 -15.91 5.50
C ASN A 4 0.89 -15.54 5.89
N GLY A 5 1.04 -14.61 6.81
CA GLY A 5 2.36 -14.14 7.24
C GLY A 5 2.84 -12.86 6.55
N ILE A 6 2.07 -12.29 5.64
CA ILE A 6 2.36 -10.95 5.11
C ILE A 6 2.18 -9.92 6.22
N THR A 7 3.15 -9.01 6.37
CA THR A 7 3.11 -7.94 7.36
C THR A 7 3.29 -6.59 6.69
N LEU A 8 2.71 -5.55 7.29
CA LEU A 8 2.91 -4.17 6.89
C LEU A 8 3.51 -3.39 8.05
N GLY A 9 4.63 -2.73 7.79
CA GLY A 9 5.31 -1.88 8.77
C GLY A 9 5.17 -0.40 8.42
N LEU A 10 5.17 0.43 9.44
CA LEU A 10 5.07 1.89 9.35
C LEU A 10 6.31 2.53 9.96
N LYS A 11 6.89 3.49 9.25
CA LYS A 11 8.01 4.27 9.76
C LYS A 11 7.78 5.74 9.46
N LYS A 12 7.80 6.58 10.49
CA LYS A 12 7.79 8.02 10.32
C LYS A 12 9.18 8.51 9.91
N LYS A 13 9.26 9.70 9.31
CA LYS A 13 10.55 10.25 8.84
C LYS A 13 11.61 10.36 9.93
N ALA A 14 11.18 10.63 11.16
CA ALA A 14 12.10 10.75 12.30
C ALA A 14 12.54 9.40 12.88
N GLU A 15 11.91 8.30 12.44
CA GLU A 15 12.20 6.96 12.94
C GLU A 15 13.20 6.24 12.04
N SER A 16 13.97 5.33 12.62
CA SER A 16 14.95 4.52 11.88
C SER A 16 14.49 3.09 11.62
N THR A 17 13.41 2.64 12.27
CA THR A 17 12.90 1.28 12.14
C THR A 17 11.41 1.28 11.85
N TYR A 18 10.96 0.24 11.15
CA TYR A 18 9.54 0.03 10.88
C TYR A 18 8.86 -0.62 12.08
N THR A 19 7.66 -0.13 12.41
CA THR A 19 6.80 -0.75 13.42
C THR A 19 5.75 -1.57 12.69
N THR A 20 5.69 -2.88 12.99
CA THR A 20 4.70 -3.77 12.37
C THR A 20 3.30 -3.41 12.85
N LEU A 21 2.39 -3.26 11.88
CA LEU A 21 0.98 -2.99 12.16
C LEU A 21 0.24 -4.31 12.32
N SER A 22 -0.46 -4.46 13.44
CA SER A 22 -1.22 -5.68 13.75
C SER A 22 -2.62 -5.65 13.11
N GLY A 23 -3.18 -6.83 12.91
CA GLY A 23 -4.56 -6.96 12.45
C GLY A 23 -4.77 -6.85 10.94
N LEU A 24 -3.71 -6.94 10.15
CA LEU A 24 -3.80 -6.91 8.70
C LEU A 24 -4.62 -8.10 8.18
N LYS A 25 -5.64 -7.83 7.36
CA LYS A 25 -6.54 -8.85 6.81
C LYS A 25 -6.40 -9.02 5.30
N GLU A 26 -6.27 -7.93 4.55
CA GLU A 26 -6.14 -7.97 3.10
C GLU A 26 -5.10 -6.97 2.64
N VAL A 27 -4.41 -7.32 1.56
CA VAL A 27 -3.40 -6.48 0.91
C VAL A 27 -3.81 -6.22 -0.55
N PRO A 28 -3.46 -5.06 -1.10
CA PRO A 28 -3.74 -4.75 -2.50
C PRO A 28 -2.69 -5.35 -3.42
N GLU A 29 -2.93 -5.24 -4.71
CA GLU A 29 -1.91 -5.51 -5.71
C GLU A 29 -0.84 -4.42 -5.65
N LEU A 30 0.42 -4.81 -5.75
CA LEU A 30 1.55 -3.89 -5.80
C LEU A 30 2.14 -3.89 -7.20
N GLY A 31 2.33 -2.71 -7.74
CA GLY A 31 2.88 -2.54 -9.07
C GLY A 31 2.38 -1.27 -9.72
N VAL A 32 2.94 -0.96 -10.86
CA VAL A 32 2.60 0.24 -11.62
C VAL A 32 2.12 -0.19 -13.00
N ASP A 33 0.96 0.31 -13.40
CA ASP A 33 0.45 0.12 -14.76
C ASP A 33 0.98 1.26 -15.62
N PRO A 34 1.97 1.01 -16.51
CA PRO A 34 2.47 2.06 -17.38
C PRO A 34 1.40 2.51 -18.37
N GLU A 35 1.35 3.79 -18.64
CA GLU A 35 0.48 4.32 -19.67
C GLU A 35 1.00 3.88 -21.05
N LYS A 36 0.10 3.45 -21.92
CA LYS A 36 0.45 3.10 -23.31
C LYS A 36 0.35 4.33 -24.18
N VAL A 37 1.43 4.63 -24.88
CA VAL A 37 1.51 5.75 -25.81
C VAL A 37 1.49 5.19 -27.23
N ASP A 38 0.55 5.68 -28.06
CA ASP A 38 0.45 5.27 -29.46
C ASP A 38 1.56 5.95 -30.28
N ASN A 39 2.46 5.15 -30.83
CA ASN A 39 3.58 5.61 -31.65
C ASN A 39 3.50 5.06 -33.07
N THR A 40 2.28 4.79 -33.56
CA THR A 40 2.03 4.29 -34.91
C THR A 40 2.22 5.41 -35.93
N THR A 41 2.98 5.14 -36.99
CA THR A 41 3.15 6.08 -38.12
C THR A 41 2.29 5.66 -39.30
N LEU A 42 2.14 6.57 -40.28
CA LEU A 42 1.38 6.30 -41.50
C LEU A 42 2.00 5.20 -42.38
N GLU A 43 3.27 4.90 -42.18
CA GLU A 43 3.98 3.85 -42.93
C GLU A 43 3.82 2.46 -42.27
N ASP A 44 3.33 2.41 -41.03
CA ASP A 44 3.21 1.17 -40.27
C ASP A 44 2.00 0.36 -40.76
N GLN A 45 2.18 -0.95 -40.88
CA GLN A 45 1.10 -1.88 -41.15
C GLN A 45 0.50 -2.45 -39.86
N MET A 46 1.19 -2.25 -38.74
CA MET A 46 0.76 -2.66 -37.40
C MET A 46 0.77 -1.45 -36.47
N LYS A 47 -0.13 -1.44 -35.51
CA LYS A 47 -0.15 -0.41 -34.47
C LYS A 47 1.03 -0.59 -33.52
N HIS A 48 1.79 0.48 -33.33
CA HIS A 48 2.92 0.52 -32.41
C HIS A 48 2.54 1.29 -31.15
N THR A 49 2.77 0.69 -29.98
CA THR A 49 2.56 1.35 -28.69
C THR A 49 3.83 1.29 -27.86
N GLU A 50 4.09 2.36 -27.12
CA GLU A 50 5.19 2.45 -26.17
C GLU A 50 4.64 2.59 -24.76
N LEU A 51 5.40 2.11 -23.77
CA LEU A 51 5.03 2.27 -22.37
C LEU A 51 5.55 3.62 -21.87
N GLY A 52 4.63 4.46 -21.39
CA GLY A 52 4.95 5.74 -20.79
C GLY A 52 5.21 5.67 -19.30
N ILE A 53 5.11 6.81 -18.64
CA ILE A 53 5.26 6.90 -17.18
C ILE A 53 4.06 6.21 -16.53
N GLY A 54 4.33 5.32 -15.58
CA GLY A 54 3.29 4.63 -14.85
C GLY A 54 2.74 5.47 -13.70
N ASP A 55 1.48 5.24 -13.36
CA ASP A 55 0.84 5.80 -12.19
C ASP A 55 0.82 4.71 -11.10
N PRO A 56 1.48 4.91 -9.95
CA PRO A 56 1.44 3.92 -8.88
C PRO A 56 0.04 3.77 -8.26
N GLY A 57 -0.84 4.76 -8.44
CA GLY A 57 -2.21 4.70 -7.99
C GLY A 57 -2.37 4.75 -6.48
N ASP A 58 -3.52 4.30 -6.02
CA ASP A 58 -3.85 4.23 -4.61
C ASP A 58 -3.86 2.76 -4.15
N LEU A 59 -3.33 2.53 -2.96
CA LEU A 59 -3.31 1.20 -2.35
C LEU A 59 -4.32 1.17 -1.20
N ALA A 60 -5.07 0.09 -1.09
CA ALA A 60 -6.05 -0.09 -0.02
C ALA A 60 -5.74 -1.37 0.77
N TYR A 61 -5.49 -1.21 2.06
CA TYR A 61 -5.25 -2.31 2.99
C TYR A 61 -6.43 -2.42 3.95
N LYS A 62 -6.82 -3.63 4.28
CA LYS A 62 -7.89 -3.87 5.27
C LYS A 62 -7.31 -4.42 6.56
N PHE A 63 -7.77 -3.87 7.67
CA PHE A 63 -7.33 -4.23 9.01
C PHE A 63 -8.53 -4.56 9.90
N LYS A 64 -8.28 -5.42 10.88
CA LYS A 64 -9.23 -5.69 11.94
C LYS A 64 -9.41 -4.46 12.83
N TRP A 65 -10.66 -4.15 13.19
CA TRP A 65 -10.95 -3.05 14.10
C TRP A 65 -10.46 -3.33 15.51
N GLU A 66 -9.58 -2.50 16.01
CA GLU A 66 -9.16 -2.45 17.40
C GLU A 66 -8.77 -1.00 17.73
N ASN A 67 -9.21 -0.49 18.87
CA ASN A 67 -8.93 0.89 19.27
C ASN A 67 -8.25 0.94 20.65
N GLY A 68 -7.27 0.07 20.87
CA GLY A 68 -6.42 0.13 22.05
C GLY A 68 -5.34 1.20 21.93
N THR A 69 -4.59 1.43 23.00
CA THR A 69 -3.56 2.48 23.06
C THR A 69 -2.51 2.36 21.97
N ASP A 70 -2.06 1.13 21.67
CA ASP A 70 -1.04 0.87 20.65
C ASP A 70 -1.62 0.21 19.40
N SER A 71 -2.92 0.39 19.15
CA SER A 71 -3.57 -0.24 17.99
C SER A 71 -3.11 0.39 16.67
N SER A 72 -3.17 -0.41 15.62
CA SER A 72 -2.86 0.06 14.26
C SER A 72 -3.76 1.22 13.85
N TYR A 73 -5.05 1.16 14.20
CA TYR A 73 -5.99 2.23 13.88
C TYR A 73 -5.56 3.57 14.47
N ARG A 74 -5.16 3.62 15.73
CA ARG A 74 -4.73 4.88 16.37
C ARG A 74 -3.47 5.45 15.73
N LYS A 75 -2.49 4.58 15.44
CA LYS A 75 -1.24 5.00 14.78
C LYS A 75 -1.53 5.57 13.41
N LEU A 76 -2.32 4.88 12.61
CA LEU A 76 -2.65 5.28 11.24
C LEU A 76 -3.54 6.52 11.23
N ARG A 77 -4.49 6.62 12.15
CA ARG A 77 -5.35 7.81 12.26
C ARG A 77 -4.53 9.06 12.60
N THR A 78 -3.57 8.95 13.51
CA THR A 78 -2.69 10.07 13.86
C THR A 78 -1.91 10.55 12.64
N VAL A 79 -1.34 9.63 11.86
CA VAL A 79 -0.61 9.97 10.63
C VAL A 79 -1.55 10.57 9.59
N ALA A 80 -2.76 10.05 9.45
CA ALA A 80 -3.74 10.57 8.51
C ALA A 80 -4.17 12.00 8.86
N ASP A 81 -4.38 12.27 10.15
CA ASP A 81 -4.79 13.60 10.62
C ASP A 81 -3.71 14.66 10.39
N THR A 82 -2.44 14.29 10.53
CA THR A 82 -1.32 15.21 10.29
C THR A 82 -0.98 15.34 8.82
N LYS A 83 -1.50 14.46 7.96
CA LYS A 83 -1.23 14.41 6.51
C LYS A 83 0.25 14.28 6.18
N GLU A 84 1.01 13.62 7.05
CA GLU A 84 2.43 13.36 6.83
C GLU A 84 2.64 12.31 5.75
N THR A 85 3.73 12.45 5.00
CA THR A 85 4.22 11.37 4.16
C THR A 85 5.08 10.45 5.03
N VAL A 86 4.69 9.18 5.10
CA VAL A 86 5.38 8.19 5.92
C VAL A 86 5.79 7.00 5.06
N SER A 87 6.78 6.25 5.55
CA SER A 87 7.31 5.08 4.84
C SER A 87 6.59 3.81 5.29
N PHE A 88 6.32 2.94 4.32
CA PHE A 88 5.69 1.64 4.55
C PHE A 88 6.57 0.52 4.02
N GLU A 89 6.54 -0.62 4.70
CA GLU A 89 7.24 -1.82 4.29
C GLU A 89 6.27 -3.00 4.33
N GLN A 90 5.99 -3.59 3.16
CA GLN A 90 5.22 -4.83 3.10
C GLN A 90 6.19 -5.99 2.94
N THR A 91 6.16 -6.93 3.89
CA THR A 91 7.03 -8.10 3.91
C THR A 91 6.23 -9.34 3.61
N PHE A 92 6.70 -10.11 2.63
CA PHE A 92 6.13 -11.41 2.29
C PHE A 92 6.76 -12.54 3.11
N PRO A 93 6.09 -13.70 3.22
CA PRO A 93 6.61 -14.82 3.99
C PRO A 93 7.97 -15.36 3.51
N ASP A 94 8.32 -15.14 2.24
CA ASP A 94 9.62 -15.55 1.68
C ASP A 94 10.74 -14.55 1.97
N GLY A 95 10.44 -13.43 2.59
CA GLY A 95 11.41 -12.38 2.91
C GLY A 95 11.47 -11.22 1.93
N THR A 96 10.73 -11.27 0.83
CA THR A 96 10.66 -10.15 -0.11
C THR A 96 9.99 -8.96 0.55
N LYS A 97 10.56 -7.77 0.35
CA LYS A 97 10.05 -6.52 0.93
C LYS A 97 9.75 -5.51 -0.16
N PHE A 98 8.65 -4.80 0.04
CA PHE A 98 8.27 -3.66 -0.81
C PHE A 98 8.26 -2.40 0.04
N HIS A 99 9.05 -1.41 -0.36
CA HIS A 99 9.16 -0.13 0.33
C HIS A 99 8.54 0.97 -0.51
N PHE A 100 7.74 1.82 0.11
CA PHE A 100 7.17 2.99 -0.56
C PHE A 100 6.80 4.04 0.48
N ASP A 101 6.76 5.29 0.04
CA ASP A 101 6.30 6.41 0.87
C ASP A 101 4.93 6.84 0.41
N ALA A 102 4.05 7.13 1.35
CA ALA A 102 2.67 7.46 1.04
C ALA A 102 2.05 8.38 2.10
N GLN A 103 1.02 9.11 1.67
CA GLN A 103 0.09 9.77 2.58
C GLN A 103 -1.10 8.83 2.77
N CYS A 104 -1.64 8.79 3.97
CA CYS A 104 -2.68 7.84 4.28
C CYS A 104 -3.99 8.50 4.72
N SER A 105 -5.08 7.77 4.50
CA SER A 105 -6.39 8.06 5.08
C SER A 105 -7.01 6.77 5.57
N VAL A 106 -7.83 6.86 6.61
CA VAL A 106 -8.48 5.68 7.20
C VAL A 106 -9.99 5.87 7.19
N LYS A 107 -10.68 4.78 6.86
CA LYS A 107 -12.15 4.73 6.90
C LYS A 107 -12.58 3.48 7.65
N VAL A 108 -13.50 3.66 8.59
CA VAL A 108 -14.08 2.54 9.33
C VAL A 108 -15.30 2.06 8.57
N SER A 109 -15.36 0.76 8.26
CA SER A 109 -16.52 0.19 7.60
C SER A 109 -17.66 0.00 8.60
N GLY A 110 -18.91 0.26 8.16
CA GLY A 110 -20.09 -0.10 8.92
C GLY A 110 -20.22 -1.61 9.00
N GLY A 111 -20.71 -2.11 10.13
CA GLY A 111 -20.98 -3.53 10.29
C GLY A 111 -22.48 -3.82 10.15
N GLY A 112 -22.80 -5.07 9.88
CA GLY A 112 -24.14 -5.60 9.96
C GLY A 112 -24.20 -6.67 11.04
N VAL A 113 -25.36 -7.30 11.20
CA VAL A 113 -25.47 -8.42 12.13
C VAL A 113 -24.51 -9.53 11.70
N ASN A 114 -23.69 -10.02 12.64
CA ASN A 114 -22.67 -11.04 12.41
C ASN A 114 -21.52 -10.62 11.46
N ALA A 115 -21.43 -9.34 11.10
CA ALA A 115 -20.31 -8.81 10.31
C ALA A 115 -19.25 -8.22 11.23
N ALA A 116 -17.98 -8.49 10.93
CA ALA A 116 -16.86 -7.91 11.67
C ALA A 116 -16.68 -6.45 11.27
N ILE A 117 -16.34 -5.60 12.25
CA ILE A 117 -15.96 -4.22 11.96
C ILE A 117 -14.52 -4.20 11.50
N GLU A 118 -14.27 -3.51 10.41
CA GLU A 118 -12.95 -3.37 9.82
C GLU A 118 -12.67 -1.90 9.53
N PHE A 119 -11.39 -1.55 9.38
CA PHE A 119 -11.07 -0.27 8.79
C PHE A 119 -10.20 -0.46 7.55
N THR A 120 -10.32 0.46 6.61
CA THR A 120 -9.54 0.47 5.38
C THR A 120 -8.53 1.58 5.45
N LEU A 121 -7.26 1.23 5.21
CA LEU A 121 -6.17 2.18 5.07
C LEU A 121 -5.97 2.43 3.57
N ASN A 122 -6.20 3.67 3.14
CA ASN A 122 -5.95 4.08 1.77
C ASN A 122 -4.63 4.85 1.72
N LEU A 123 -3.75 4.46 0.81
CA LEU A 123 -2.43 5.07 0.64
C LEU A 123 -2.33 5.73 -0.72
N GLY A 124 -2.09 7.05 -0.72
CA GLY A 124 -1.72 7.76 -1.93
C GLY A 124 -0.21 7.77 -2.05
N LEU A 125 0.33 7.03 -3.00
CA LEU A 125 1.78 6.87 -3.14
C LEU A 125 2.46 8.18 -3.54
N GLN A 126 3.55 8.50 -2.87
CA GLN A 126 4.37 9.69 -3.13
C GLN A 126 5.70 9.33 -3.78
N THR A 127 6.07 8.06 -3.80
CA THR A 127 7.31 7.55 -4.41
C THR A 127 7.02 6.29 -5.20
N ASP A 128 8.00 5.86 -6.00
CA ASP A 128 7.94 4.55 -6.63
C ASP A 128 8.04 3.44 -5.59
N ILE A 129 7.52 2.28 -5.95
CA ILE A 129 7.63 1.09 -5.10
C ILE A 129 9.00 0.48 -5.32
N GLU A 130 9.79 0.38 -4.25
CA GLU A 130 11.10 -0.28 -4.27
C GLU A 130 10.94 -1.72 -3.81
N VAL A 131 11.51 -2.64 -4.59
CA VAL A 131 11.49 -4.07 -4.27
C VAL A 131 12.84 -4.50 -3.73
N VAL A 132 12.84 -5.15 -2.56
CA VAL A 132 14.04 -5.72 -1.97
C VAL A 132 13.88 -7.24 -1.94
N ASP A 133 14.70 -7.93 -2.71
CA ASP A 133 14.66 -9.38 -2.79
C ASP A 133 15.26 -10.01 -1.52
N PRO A 134 14.81 -11.22 -1.14
CA PRO A 134 15.40 -11.92 -0.01
C PRO A 134 16.85 -12.31 -0.29
N ALA A 135 17.64 -12.32 0.76
CA ALA A 135 19.05 -12.69 0.67
C ALA A 135 19.23 -14.21 0.38
#